data_7157fddf8e8752901301f33fc0681665
#
_entry.id   7157fddf8e8752901301f33fc0681665
#
_cell.length_a   1.000
_cell.length_b   1.000
_cell.length_c   1.000
_cell.angle_alpha   90.00
_cell.angle_beta   90.00
_cell.angle_gamma   90.00
#
_symmetry.space_group_name_H-M   'P 1'
#
loop_
_entity.id
_entity.type
_entity.pdbx_description
1 polymer ?
#
loop_
_entity_poly.entity_id
_entity_poly.type
_entity_poly.pdbx_seq_one_letter_code
_entity_poly.pdbx_strand_id
1 'polypeptide(L)'
;MKEFELKYGCNPNQKPSKIYMHDGSDLPIEILNGRPGYINFLDAFNSWQLVKELKEALGLPAVTSFKHVSPTSAAVGLPLSDTLKKACFVDDIAGLDESPLACAYARARGTDRMCSFGDWVALSDVCDVTTAKMIAREVSDGVIAPGYEPEALEILKGKRKGSYNIVKIDPDFVPAEQERKQVFGITFEQGRNNFKINKELLTNVVTANKELPESAVRDLIVALITLKYTQSNSVCYAVDGQAIGVGAGQQSRIHCTRLAGTKADTWFLRQHEKVLNLPFRSDLGRADRDNVIDGYINKNEEDVCADGIWQRYFTEQPAPFTADEMRAYLDTIDGVALGSDAFFPFFDNIDRAKKSGVKYIAQPGGSIRDDLVIGECDRFGMAMAFTGMRLFHH
;
A
#
# COMPACT_ATOMS: atom_id res chain seq x y z
N MET A 1 17.92 22.01 11.38
CA MET A 1 17.66 22.82 10.15
C MET A 1 16.31 23.49 10.29
N LYS A 2 16.24 24.82 10.26
CA LYS A 2 15.00 25.59 10.49
C LYS A 2 14.01 25.57 9.34
N GLU A 3 14.50 25.56 8.12
CA GLU A 3 13.71 25.49 6.90
C GLU A 3 14.51 24.84 5.76
N PHE A 4 13.79 24.34 4.76
CA PHE A 4 14.40 23.80 3.56
C PHE A 4 13.68 24.36 2.33
N GLU A 5 14.45 25.07 1.47
CA GLU A 5 13.93 25.63 0.23
C GLU A 5 13.74 24.53 -0.81
N LEU A 6 12.58 24.58 -1.48
CA LEU A 6 12.19 23.68 -2.54
C LEU A 6 12.29 24.37 -3.90
N LYS A 7 12.52 23.59 -4.94
CA LYS A 7 12.61 24.09 -6.31
C LYS A 7 11.30 24.78 -6.76
N TYR A 8 10.17 24.23 -6.35
CA TYR A 8 8.79 24.72 -6.54
C TYR A 8 7.85 23.91 -5.64
N GLY A 9 6.58 24.30 -5.57
CA GLY A 9 5.53 23.60 -4.85
C GLY A 9 5.04 22.34 -5.59
N CYS A 10 3.72 22.10 -5.63
CA CYS A 10 3.17 20.98 -6.41
C CYS A 10 3.47 21.09 -7.91
N ASN A 11 3.52 22.32 -8.44
CA ASN A 11 3.75 22.61 -9.85
C ASN A 11 4.90 23.61 -10.04
N PRO A 12 5.59 23.60 -11.20
CA PRO A 12 6.73 24.47 -11.47
C PRO A 12 6.48 25.98 -11.36
N ASN A 13 5.25 26.43 -11.53
CA ASN A 13 4.84 27.83 -11.39
C ASN A 13 4.58 28.26 -9.93
N GLN A 14 4.50 27.31 -9.00
CA GLN A 14 4.21 27.58 -7.58
C GLN A 14 5.52 27.90 -6.84
N LYS A 15 5.97 29.13 -6.94
CA LYS A 15 7.19 29.67 -6.32
C LYS A 15 6.89 30.97 -5.59
N PRO A 16 7.60 31.27 -4.47
CA PRO A 16 8.61 30.45 -3.78
C PRO A 16 7.99 29.25 -3.10
N SER A 17 8.83 28.26 -2.71
CA SER A 17 8.37 27.04 -2.01
C SER A 17 9.41 26.60 -0.98
N LYS A 18 8.95 26.21 0.20
CA LYS A 18 9.80 25.70 1.30
C LYS A 18 8.99 24.86 2.28
N ILE A 19 9.69 24.07 3.09
CA ILE A 19 9.15 23.44 4.28
C ILE A 19 9.81 24.01 5.53
N TYR A 20 9.04 24.14 6.61
CA TYR A 20 9.51 24.64 7.90
C TYR A 20 8.52 24.26 9.00
N MET A 21 8.96 24.28 10.25
CA MET A 21 8.08 24.10 11.41
C MET A 21 7.36 25.40 11.74
N HIS A 22 6.03 25.35 11.90
CA HIS A 22 5.21 26.54 12.16
C HIS A 22 5.60 27.27 13.46
N ASP A 23 6.07 26.52 14.47
CA ASP A 23 6.53 27.07 15.76
C ASP A 23 7.98 27.59 15.71
N GLY A 24 8.65 27.52 14.56
CA GLY A 24 10.04 27.93 14.38
C GLY A 24 11.09 26.96 14.94
N SER A 25 10.69 25.76 15.39
CA SER A 25 11.61 24.70 15.78
C SER A 25 12.39 24.17 14.57
N ASP A 26 13.37 23.31 14.82
CA ASP A 26 14.06 22.60 13.73
C ASP A 26 13.16 21.54 13.11
N LEU A 27 13.33 21.31 11.81
CA LEU A 27 12.70 20.19 11.10
C LEU A 27 13.17 18.85 11.72
N PRO A 28 12.26 17.90 12.00
CA PRO A 28 12.60 16.62 12.62
C PRO A 28 13.23 15.64 11.61
N ILE A 29 13.95 16.14 10.63
CA ILE A 29 14.55 15.35 9.56
C ILE A 29 15.97 15.77 9.25
N GLU A 30 16.73 14.84 8.69
CA GLU A 30 18.02 15.05 8.07
C GLU A 30 17.98 14.50 6.63
N ILE A 31 18.38 15.33 5.66
CA ILE A 31 18.49 14.90 4.25
C ILE A 31 19.90 14.35 4.06
N LEU A 32 20.01 13.02 3.94
CA LEU A 32 21.30 12.33 3.82
C LEU A 32 21.81 12.30 2.38
N ASN A 33 20.90 12.38 1.40
CA ASN A 33 21.24 12.43 -0.02
C ASN A 33 20.08 12.97 -0.84
N GLY A 34 20.38 13.49 -2.03
CA GLY A 34 19.39 14.00 -2.97
C GLY A 34 18.84 15.37 -2.61
N ARG A 35 17.76 15.75 -3.27
CA ARG A 35 17.04 17.00 -3.01
C ARG A 35 15.54 16.77 -3.21
N PRO A 36 14.83 16.25 -2.20
CA PRO A 36 13.41 15.97 -2.27
C PRO A 36 12.59 17.22 -2.62
N GLY A 37 11.58 17.04 -3.46
CA GLY A 37 10.63 18.11 -3.80
C GLY A 37 9.42 18.14 -2.88
N TYR A 38 8.50 19.06 -3.15
CA TYR A 38 7.29 19.29 -2.37
C TYR A 38 6.43 18.01 -2.23
N ILE A 39 6.14 17.35 -3.36
CA ILE A 39 5.33 16.12 -3.38
C ILE A 39 6.07 14.97 -2.68
N ASN A 40 7.40 14.88 -2.84
CA ASN A 40 8.20 13.87 -2.15
C ASN A 40 8.07 13.99 -0.63
N PHE A 41 8.06 15.21 -0.07
CA PHE A 41 7.89 15.41 1.37
C PHE A 41 6.46 15.11 1.84
N LEU A 42 5.43 15.39 1.02
CA LEU A 42 4.06 14.98 1.33
C LEU A 42 3.98 13.43 1.44
N ASP A 43 4.56 12.73 0.48
CA ASP A 43 4.63 11.27 0.50
C ASP A 43 5.46 10.78 1.70
N ALA A 44 6.62 11.37 1.95
CA ALA A 44 7.52 10.99 3.04
C ALA A 44 6.84 11.08 4.42
N PHE A 45 6.19 12.20 4.72
CA PHE A 45 5.62 12.41 6.06
C PHE A 45 4.33 11.64 6.28
N ASN A 46 3.50 11.46 5.25
CA ASN A 46 2.30 10.62 5.36
C ASN A 46 2.67 9.13 5.48
N SER A 47 3.60 8.66 4.67
CA SER A 47 4.07 7.28 4.71
C SER A 47 4.79 6.92 6.02
N TRP A 48 5.57 7.86 6.58
CA TRP A 48 6.22 7.66 7.87
C TRP A 48 5.21 7.45 9.01
N GLN A 49 4.16 8.26 9.07
CA GLN A 49 3.10 8.10 10.07
C GLN A 49 2.45 6.72 9.96
N LEU A 50 2.17 6.25 8.74
CA LEU A 50 1.57 4.95 8.49
C LEU A 50 2.44 3.81 9.05
N VAL A 51 3.71 3.75 8.69
CA VAL A 51 4.58 2.65 9.13
C VAL A 51 4.89 2.69 10.62
N LYS A 52 5.00 3.88 11.22
CA LYS A 52 5.14 4.06 12.66
C LYS A 52 3.92 3.49 13.40
N GLU A 53 2.71 3.82 12.95
CA GLU A 53 1.47 3.33 13.56
C GLU A 53 1.29 1.82 13.38
N LEU A 54 1.60 1.27 12.21
CA LEU A 54 1.58 -0.18 11.97
C LEU A 54 2.52 -0.93 12.91
N LYS A 55 3.75 -0.45 13.05
CA LYS A 55 4.72 -1.05 13.98
C LYS A 55 4.25 -0.98 15.42
N GLU A 56 3.72 0.17 15.86
CA GLU A 56 3.16 0.34 17.20
C GLU A 56 1.98 -0.63 17.46
N ALA A 57 1.10 -0.79 16.48
CA ALA A 57 -0.10 -1.62 16.62
C ALA A 57 0.17 -3.13 16.61
N LEU A 58 1.14 -3.59 15.82
CA LEU A 58 1.37 -5.00 15.56
C LEU A 58 2.71 -5.55 16.09
N GLY A 59 3.62 -4.69 16.55
CA GLY A 59 4.92 -5.09 17.09
C GLY A 59 5.88 -5.67 16.05
N LEU A 60 5.63 -5.48 14.77
CA LEU A 60 6.43 -5.97 13.65
C LEU A 60 7.00 -4.82 12.83
N PRO A 61 8.20 -4.96 12.23
CA PRO A 61 8.67 -4.00 11.24
C PRO A 61 7.64 -3.81 10.14
N ALA A 62 7.44 -2.56 9.71
CA ALA A 62 6.44 -2.19 8.74
C ALA A 62 7.04 -1.34 7.61
N VAL A 63 6.51 -1.52 6.41
CA VAL A 63 6.91 -0.78 5.20
C VAL A 63 5.67 -0.38 4.41
N THR A 64 5.72 0.79 3.80
CA THR A 64 4.74 1.21 2.79
C THR A 64 5.43 1.70 1.53
N SER A 65 4.83 1.43 0.38
CA SER A 65 5.07 2.07 -0.90
C SER A 65 4.01 3.14 -1.09
N PHE A 66 4.43 4.38 -1.35
CA PHE A 66 3.55 5.54 -1.31
C PHE A 66 3.70 6.37 -2.59
N LYS A 67 2.61 6.87 -3.12
CA LYS A 67 2.61 7.71 -4.33
C LYS A 67 1.37 8.58 -4.40
N HIS A 68 1.54 9.85 -4.78
CA HIS A 68 0.44 10.81 -4.85
C HIS A 68 -0.38 10.91 -3.55
N VAL A 69 0.34 10.98 -2.43
CA VAL A 69 -0.23 11.13 -1.08
C VAL A 69 -1.21 9.99 -0.71
N SER A 70 -0.92 8.79 -1.20
CA SER A 70 -1.67 7.57 -0.84
C SER A 70 -0.78 6.33 -0.91
N PRO A 71 -0.99 5.34 -0.03
CA PRO A 71 -0.27 4.09 -0.12
C PRO A 71 -0.72 3.29 -1.34
N THR A 72 0.23 2.73 -2.09
CA THR A 72 -0.07 1.68 -3.07
C THR A 72 -0.27 0.35 -2.35
N SER A 73 0.43 0.18 -1.24
CA SER A 73 0.33 -0.91 -0.28
C SER A 73 1.06 -0.57 1.02
N ALA A 74 0.78 -1.36 2.05
CA ALA A 74 1.53 -1.39 3.30
C ALA A 74 1.60 -2.85 3.81
N ALA A 75 2.67 -3.21 4.47
CA ALA A 75 2.86 -4.57 4.98
C ALA A 75 3.71 -4.60 6.24
N VAL A 76 3.54 -5.66 7.02
CA VAL A 76 4.42 -5.99 8.16
C VAL A 76 5.34 -7.17 7.81
N GLY A 77 6.41 -7.31 8.58
CA GLY A 77 7.51 -8.23 8.33
C GLY A 77 7.18 -9.69 8.63
N LEU A 78 6.33 -10.29 7.81
CA LEU A 78 6.06 -11.73 7.81
C LEU A 78 6.83 -12.43 6.68
N PRO A 79 7.26 -13.69 6.88
CA PRO A 79 7.94 -14.46 5.84
C PRO A 79 7.11 -14.57 4.55
N LEU A 80 7.79 -14.61 3.40
CA LEU A 80 7.14 -14.85 2.11
C LEU A 80 7.22 -16.33 1.73
N SER A 81 6.14 -16.87 1.14
CA SER A 81 6.20 -18.15 0.45
C SER A 81 7.10 -18.05 -0.80
N ASP A 82 7.60 -19.19 -1.29
CA ASP A 82 8.40 -19.22 -2.52
C ASP A 82 7.64 -18.67 -3.73
N THR A 83 6.33 -18.92 -3.79
CA THR A 83 5.43 -18.36 -4.81
C THR A 83 5.40 -16.85 -4.74
N LEU A 84 5.23 -16.28 -3.55
CA LEU A 84 5.18 -14.83 -3.36
C LEU A 84 6.54 -14.17 -3.63
N LYS A 85 7.66 -14.82 -3.27
CA LYS A 85 9.01 -14.34 -3.61
C LYS A 85 9.18 -14.19 -5.12
N LYS A 86 8.73 -15.19 -5.90
CA LYS A 86 8.76 -15.13 -7.38
C LYS A 86 7.86 -14.01 -7.92
N ALA A 87 6.62 -13.92 -7.43
CA ALA A 87 5.66 -12.88 -7.85
C ALA A 87 6.18 -11.45 -7.55
N CYS A 88 6.95 -11.29 -6.48
CA CYS A 88 7.59 -10.02 -6.08
C CYS A 88 8.96 -9.79 -6.73
N PHE A 89 9.49 -10.73 -7.53
CA PHE A 89 10.84 -10.68 -8.12
C PHE A 89 11.96 -10.56 -7.06
N VAL A 90 11.85 -11.29 -5.97
CA VAL A 90 12.82 -11.27 -4.86
C VAL A 90 13.33 -12.66 -4.47
N ASP A 91 13.05 -13.67 -5.26
CA ASP A 91 13.47 -15.07 -5.03
C ASP A 91 14.99 -15.27 -5.14
N ASP A 92 15.71 -14.31 -5.71
CA ASP A 92 17.16 -14.26 -5.82
C ASP A 92 17.85 -13.45 -4.71
N ILE A 93 17.10 -12.92 -3.74
CA ILE A 93 17.66 -12.09 -2.66
C ILE A 93 18.15 -12.94 -1.50
N ALA A 94 19.47 -12.98 -1.35
CA ALA A 94 20.09 -13.60 -0.18
C ALA A 94 19.79 -12.80 1.09
N GLY A 95 19.46 -13.50 2.20
CA GLY A 95 19.18 -12.88 3.48
C GLY A 95 17.77 -12.29 3.62
N LEU A 96 16.88 -12.55 2.65
CA LEU A 96 15.50 -12.04 2.73
C LEU A 96 14.75 -12.59 3.95
N ASP A 97 14.85 -13.88 4.21
CA ASP A 97 14.11 -14.54 5.29
C ASP A 97 14.65 -14.17 6.69
N GLU A 98 15.90 -13.70 6.77
CA GLU A 98 16.53 -13.26 8.02
C GLU A 98 16.23 -11.79 8.37
N SER A 99 15.65 -11.02 7.43
CA SER A 99 15.28 -9.62 7.65
C SER A 99 13.77 -9.41 7.58
N PRO A 100 13.07 -9.29 8.72
CA PRO A 100 11.64 -8.95 8.73
C PRO A 100 11.35 -7.62 8.01
N LEU A 101 12.25 -6.64 8.07
CA LEU A 101 12.09 -5.37 7.36
C LEU A 101 12.14 -5.58 5.84
N ALA A 102 13.06 -6.40 5.36
CA ALA A 102 13.15 -6.77 3.95
C ALA A 102 11.91 -7.55 3.48
N CYS A 103 11.37 -8.45 4.30
CA CYS A 103 10.11 -9.14 4.04
C CYS A 103 8.95 -8.14 3.91
N ALA A 104 8.84 -7.17 4.83
CA ALA A 104 7.82 -6.12 4.76
C ALA A 104 7.95 -5.28 3.47
N TYR A 105 9.18 -4.92 3.08
CA TYR A 105 9.44 -4.20 1.83
C TYR A 105 9.04 -5.02 0.60
N ALA A 106 9.45 -6.28 0.53
CA ALA A 106 9.09 -7.16 -0.58
C ALA A 106 7.57 -7.27 -0.76
N ARG A 107 6.83 -7.42 0.33
CA ARG A 107 5.37 -7.45 0.34
C ARG A 107 4.76 -6.12 -0.11
N ALA A 108 5.12 -5.02 0.53
CA ALA A 108 4.55 -3.70 0.23
C ALA A 108 4.84 -3.27 -1.21
N ARG A 109 6.11 -3.33 -1.66
CA ARG A 109 6.51 -2.96 -3.02
C ARG A 109 5.97 -3.92 -4.07
N GLY A 110 5.83 -5.20 -3.71
CA GLY A 110 5.39 -6.28 -4.61
C GLY A 110 3.88 -6.35 -4.82
N THR A 111 3.06 -5.64 -4.04
CA THR A 111 1.60 -5.71 -4.13
C THR A 111 1.07 -5.13 -5.43
N ASP A 112 1.29 -3.85 -5.65
CA ASP A 112 0.84 -3.12 -6.84
C ASP A 112 2.08 -2.54 -7.51
N ARG A 113 2.75 -3.38 -8.28
CA ARG A 113 4.03 -3.04 -8.91
C ARG A 113 3.89 -1.95 -9.97
N MET A 114 2.69 -1.82 -10.57
CA MET A 114 2.37 -0.76 -11.54
C MET A 114 2.30 0.61 -10.84
N CYS A 115 1.51 0.72 -9.77
CA CYS A 115 1.37 1.96 -9.02
C CYS A 115 2.66 2.32 -8.25
N SER A 116 3.44 1.34 -7.82
CA SER A 116 4.69 1.54 -7.08
C SER A 116 5.88 1.98 -7.95
N PHE A 117 5.72 2.05 -9.26
CA PHE A 117 6.75 2.58 -10.15
C PHE A 117 6.99 4.07 -9.90
N GLY A 118 8.17 4.43 -9.39
CA GLY A 118 8.50 5.80 -8.99
C GLY A 118 7.87 6.20 -7.63
N ASP A 119 7.79 5.25 -6.70
CA ASP A 119 7.24 5.42 -5.37
C ASP A 119 8.14 6.20 -4.41
N TRP A 120 7.58 6.51 -3.25
CA TRP A 120 8.30 6.85 -2.03
C TRP A 120 8.16 5.70 -1.03
N VAL A 121 9.28 5.28 -0.45
CA VAL A 121 9.33 4.18 0.51
C VAL A 121 9.45 4.72 1.93
N ALA A 122 8.64 4.22 2.86
CA ALA A 122 8.85 4.45 4.30
C ALA A 122 9.12 3.13 5.01
N LEU A 123 10.13 3.16 5.87
CA LEU A 123 10.57 2.03 6.68
C LEU A 123 10.40 2.39 8.16
N SER A 124 9.76 1.54 8.95
CA SER A 124 9.55 1.77 10.38
C SER A 124 10.80 1.61 11.23
N ASP A 125 11.82 0.96 10.67
CA ASP A 125 13.06 0.59 11.34
C ASP A 125 14.29 1.07 10.57
N VAL A 126 15.46 0.95 11.20
CA VAL A 126 16.74 1.23 10.54
C VAL A 126 16.87 0.36 9.29
N CYS A 127 17.11 1.00 8.15
CA CYS A 127 17.28 0.30 6.88
C CYS A 127 18.52 -0.59 6.92
N ASP A 128 18.32 -1.89 6.80
CA ASP A 128 19.38 -2.88 6.70
C ASP A 128 19.90 -3.06 5.25
N VAL A 129 21.01 -3.77 5.11
CA VAL A 129 21.66 -3.99 3.82
C VAL A 129 20.77 -4.75 2.84
N THR A 130 20.02 -5.76 3.30
CA THR A 130 19.12 -6.56 2.47
C THR A 130 18.00 -5.71 1.88
N THR A 131 17.35 -4.89 2.72
CA THR A 131 16.32 -3.94 2.29
C THR A 131 16.89 -2.92 1.29
N ALA A 132 18.06 -2.35 1.57
CA ALA A 132 18.70 -1.39 0.68
C ALA A 132 19.01 -1.99 -0.71
N LYS A 133 19.49 -3.23 -0.78
CA LYS A 133 19.73 -3.95 -2.05
C LYS A 133 18.46 -4.11 -2.87
N MET A 134 17.32 -4.37 -2.24
CA MET A 134 16.06 -4.48 -2.94
C MET A 134 15.55 -3.11 -3.43
N ILE A 135 15.60 -2.07 -2.58
CA ILE A 135 15.24 -0.69 -2.99
C ILE A 135 16.09 -0.24 -4.17
N ALA A 136 17.40 -0.55 -4.17
CA ALA A 136 18.31 -0.17 -5.23
C ALA A 136 17.92 -0.72 -6.61
N ARG A 137 17.23 -1.87 -6.66
CA ARG A 137 16.82 -2.55 -7.89
C ARG A 137 15.54 -1.98 -8.52
N GLU A 138 14.73 -1.27 -7.75
CA GLU A 138 13.42 -0.80 -8.17
C GLU A 138 13.45 0.68 -8.60
N VAL A 139 12.52 1.09 -9.44
CA VAL A 139 12.32 2.50 -9.78
C VAL A 139 11.57 3.16 -8.62
N SER A 140 12.25 4.04 -7.91
CA SER A 140 11.76 4.71 -6.71
C SER A 140 12.32 6.13 -6.65
N ASP A 141 11.58 7.07 -6.05
CA ASP A 141 11.98 8.47 -5.95
C ASP A 141 12.73 8.79 -4.65
N GLY A 142 12.46 8.05 -3.58
CA GLY A 142 13.13 8.27 -2.32
C GLY A 142 12.68 7.32 -1.22
N VAL A 143 13.36 7.44 -0.08
CA VAL A 143 13.12 6.64 1.12
C VAL A 143 13.22 7.49 2.37
N ILE A 144 12.37 7.19 3.35
CA ILE A 144 12.41 7.73 4.71
C ILE A 144 12.50 6.60 5.73
N ALA A 145 13.39 6.73 6.69
CA ALA A 145 13.60 5.77 7.77
C ALA A 145 14.17 6.47 9.02
N PRO A 146 14.08 5.86 10.22
CA PRO A 146 14.70 6.41 11.44
C PRO A 146 16.23 6.35 11.41
N GLY A 147 16.81 5.56 10.51
CA GLY A 147 18.25 5.42 10.33
C GLY A 147 18.59 4.47 9.20
N TYR A 148 19.86 4.34 8.93
CA TYR A 148 20.41 3.48 7.87
C TYR A 148 21.71 2.84 8.37
N GLU A 149 21.86 1.55 8.17
CA GLU A 149 23.18 0.90 8.34
C GLU A 149 24.20 1.55 7.39
N PRO A 150 25.46 1.67 7.78
CA PRO A 150 26.49 2.36 6.94
C PRO A 150 26.56 1.81 5.52
N GLU A 151 26.61 0.49 5.35
CA GLU A 151 26.64 -0.17 4.03
C GLU A 151 25.33 0.06 3.27
N ALA A 152 24.17 -0.03 3.93
CA ALA A 152 22.87 0.25 3.34
C ALA A 152 22.78 1.67 2.79
N LEU A 153 23.29 2.65 3.54
CA LEU A 153 23.33 4.05 3.11
C LEU A 153 24.17 4.23 1.85
N GLU A 154 25.34 3.60 1.77
CA GLU A 154 26.20 3.70 0.59
C GLU A 154 25.57 3.03 -0.66
N ILE A 155 24.88 1.89 -0.49
CA ILE A 155 24.11 1.26 -1.56
C ILE A 155 23.04 2.22 -2.10
N LEU A 156 22.28 2.84 -1.22
CA LEU A 156 21.20 3.76 -1.60
C LEU A 156 21.74 5.05 -2.22
N LYS A 157 22.86 5.59 -1.74
CA LYS A 157 23.53 6.77 -2.34
C LYS A 157 23.97 6.52 -3.78
N GLY A 158 24.37 5.29 -4.12
CA GLY A 158 24.75 4.91 -5.48
C GLY A 158 23.58 4.87 -6.47
N LYS A 159 22.34 4.80 -5.99
CA LYS A 159 21.13 4.75 -6.82
C LYS A 159 20.90 6.07 -7.58
N ARG A 160 20.30 5.99 -8.81
CA ARG A 160 20.00 7.17 -9.65
C ARG A 160 21.23 8.04 -9.92
N LYS A 161 22.39 7.41 -10.14
CA LYS A 161 23.66 8.12 -10.36
C LYS A 161 24.00 9.11 -9.23
N GLY A 162 23.70 8.74 -7.98
CA GLY A 162 23.98 9.55 -6.81
C GLY A 162 22.91 10.59 -6.42
N SER A 163 21.76 10.60 -7.09
CA SER A 163 20.70 11.60 -6.83
C SER A 163 19.45 11.03 -6.13
N TYR A 164 19.49 9.80 -5.63
CA TYR A 164 18.36 9.20 -4.92
C TYR A 164 18.09 9.94 -3.62
N ASN A 165 16.82 10.21 -3.32
CA ASN A 165 16.45 10.95 -2.13
C ASN A 165 16.46 10.04 -0.90
N ILE A 166 17.24 10.39 0.12
CA ILE A 166 17.38 9.64 1.36
C ILE A 166 17.14 10.60 2.53
N VAL A 167 16.07 10.35 3.28
CA VAL A 167 15.67 11.17 4.42
C VAL A 167 15.72 10.33 5.69
N LYS A 168 16.40 10.85 6.71
CA LYS A 168 16.34 10.32 8.08
C LYS A 168 15.33 11.14 8.86
N ILE A 169 14.45 10.48 9.61
CA ILE A 169 13.44 11.09 10.48
C ILE A 169 13.79 10.82 11.94
N ASP A 170 13.54 11.80 12.80
CA ASP A 170 13.54 11.59 14.24
C ASP A 170 12.32 10.73 14.64
N PRO A 171 12.52 9.48 15.07
CA PRO A 171 11.41 8.59 15.42
C PRO A 171 10.64 9.01 16.65
N ASP A 172 11.23 9.83 17.52
CA ASP A 172 10.64 10.29 18.77
C ASP A 172 9.88 11.61 18.61
N PHE A 173 9.97 12.24 17.43
CA PHE A 173 9.23 13.46 17.15
C PHE A 173 7.72 13.23 17.22
N VAL A 174 7.05 14.10 17.98
CA VAL A 174 5.59 14.14 18.12
C VAL A 174 5.08 15.45 17.53
N PRO A 175 4.25 15.40 16.47
CA PRO A 175 3.64 16.60 15.90
C PRO A 175 2.73 17.32 16.90
N ALA A 176 2.47 18.61 16.67
CA ALA A 176 1.52 19.40 17.47
C ALA A 176 0.13 18.74 17.49
N GLU A 177 -0.63 19.02 18.58
CA GLU A 177 -2.00 18.50 18.74
C GLU A 177 -2.99 19.06 17.70
N GLN A 178 -2.67 20.21 17.10
CA GLN A 178 -3.49 20.86 16.09
C GLN A 178 -2.76 20.92 14.76
N GLU A 179 -3.49 20.63 13.69
CA GLU A 179 -3.02 20.76 12.31
C GLU A 179 -3.83 21.82 11.56
N ARG A 180 -3.21 22.46 10.60
CA ARG A 180 -3.78 23.55 9.80
C ARG A 180 -3.63 23.29 8.32
N LYS A 181 -4.67 23.63 7.57
CA LYS A 181 -4.68 23.60 6.11
C LYS A 181 -5.28 24.89 5.58
N GLN A 182 -4.73 25.42 4.51
CA GLN A 182 -5.26 26.64 3.88
C GLN A 182 -5.89 26.32 2.53
N VAL A 183 -7.12 26.79 2.32
CA VAL A 183 -7.82 26.70 1.04
C VAL A 183 -8.43 28.07 0.76
N PHE A 184 -8.13 28.65 -0.39
CA PHE A 184 -8.61 29.96 -0.78
C PHE A 184 -8.33 31.08 0.26
N GLY A 185 -7.16 31.01 0.93
CA GLY A 185 -6.77 31.95 2.00
C GLY A 185 -7.47 31.73 3.35
N ILE A 186 -8.44 30.81 3.42
CA ILE A 186 -9.12 30.44 4.67
C ILE A 186 -8.33 29.33 5.33
N THR A 187 -8.02 29.50 6.62
CA THR A 187 -7.34 28.49 7.42
C THR A 187 -8.36 27.57 8.08
N PHE A 188 -8.22 26.29 7.80
CA PHE A 188 -8.90 25.22 8.52
C PHE A 188 -7.97 24.73 9.64
N GLU A 189 -8.48 24.63 10.84
CA GLU A 189 -7.77 24.11 12.00
C GLU A 189 -8.58 22.99 12.64
N GLN A 190 -7.91 21.88 12.94
CA GLN A 190 -8.52 20.72 13.59
C GLN A 190 -7.52 20.02 14.51
N GLY A 191 -8.02 19.19 15.41
CA GLY A 191 -7.18 18.27 16.15
C GLY A 191 -6.53 17.27 15.19
N ARG A 192 -5.25 16.97 15.43
CA ARG A 192 -4.55 15.93 14.67
C ARG A 192 -5.24 14.57 14.87
N ASN A 193 -5.34 13.77 13.82
CA ASN A 193 -5.91 12.44 13.91
C ASN A 193 -4.94 11.48 14.64
N ASN A 194 -4.95 11.53 15.97
CA ASN A 194 -4.15 10.69 16.85
C ASN A 194 -4.91 9.45 17.36
N PHE A 195 -6.10 9.16 16.80
CA PHE A 195 -6.88 7.98 17.14
C PHE A 195 -6.10 6.70 16.87
N LYS A 196 -5.97 5.84 17.89
CA LYS A 196 -5.23 4.59 17.79
C LYS A 196 -6.12 3.44 17.30
N ILE A 197 -5.67 2.78 16.23
CA ILE A 197 -6.31 1.59 15.68
C ILE A 197 -5.67 0.36 16.32
N ASN A 198 -6.46 -0.43 17.02
CA ASN A 198 -6.03 -1.62 17.73
C ASN A 198 -7.14 -2.68 17.74
N LYS A 199 -6.90 -3.84 18.35
CA LYS A 199 -7.85 -4.96 18.40
C LYS A 199 -9.16 -4.64 19.14
N GLU A 200 -9.14 -3.73 20.12
CA GLU A 200 -10.33 -3.34 20.87
C GLU A 200 -11.37 -2.68 19.95
N LEU A 201 -10.93 -2.04 18.88
CA LEU A 201 -11.80 -1.44 17.86
C LEU A 201 -12.65 -2.46 17.10
N LEU A 202 -12.23 -3.74 17.09
CA LEU A 202 -12.86 -4.82 16.33
C LEU A 202 -13.76 -5.73 17.17
N THR A 203 -14.06 -5.35 18.42
CA THR A 203 -14.83 -6.19 19.35
C THR A 203 -16.35 -6.18 19.08
N ASN A 204 -16.85 -5.14 18.41
CA ASN A 204 -18.28 -5.03 18.08
C ASN A 204 -18.63 -5.76 16.77
N VAL A 205 -18.59 -7.09 16.77
CA VAL A 205 -18.98 -7.90 15.62
C VAL A 205 -20.50 -7.98 15.52
N VAL A 206 -21.09 -7.43 14.45
CA VAL A 206 -22.53 -7.23 14.28
C VAL A 206 -23.23 -8.34 13.49
N THR A 207 -22.49 -9.16 12.74
CA THR A 207 -23.00 -10.29 11.93
C THR A 207 -23.32 -11.52 12.77
N ALA A 208 -24.03 -12.50 12.18
CA ALA A 208 -24.31 -13.79 12.81
C ALA A 208 -23.02 -14.58 13.11
N ASN A 209 -22.09 -14.62 12.14
CA ASN A 209 -20.75 -15.13 12.39
C ASN A 209 -19.97 -14.12 13.25
N LYS A 210 -19.51 -14.55 14.42
CA LYS A 210 -18.76 -13.74 15.39
C LYS A 210 -17.26 -14.01 15.39
N GLU A 211 -16.81 -14.93 14.57
CA GLU A 211 -15.41 -15.39 14.59
C GLU A 211 -14.49 -14.41 13.85
N LEU A 212 -13.59 -13.78 14.58
CA LEU A 212 -12.45 -13.00 14.07
C LEU A 212 -11.17 -13.66 14.62
N PRO A 213 -10.53 -14.57 13.86
CA PRO A 213 -9.26 -15.15 14.28
C PRO A 213 -8.16 -14.08 14.34
N GLU A 214 -7.10 -14.32 15.09
CA GLU A 214 -6.01 -13.34 15.26
C GLU A 214 -5.39 -12.88 13.94
N SER A 215 -5.30 -13.76 12.96
CA SER A 215 -4.85 -13.39 11.61
C SER A 215 -5.77 -12.38 10.94
N ALA A 216 -7.09 -12.55 11.08
CA ALA A 216 -8.07 -11.60 10.54
C ALA A 216 -8.03 -10.25 11.28
N VAL A 217 -7.88 -10.28 12.61
CA VAL A 217 -7.70 -9.06 13.43
C VAL A 217 -6.47 -8.30 12.98
N ARG A 218 -5.32 -8.97 12.80
CA ARG A 218 -4.10 -8.37 12.27
C ARG A 218 -4.34 -7.73 10.90
N ASP A 219 -4.98 -8.45 9.97
CA ASP A 219 -5.18 -8.00 8.60
C ASP A 219 -6.18 -6.84 8.53
N LEU A 220 -7.21 -6.82 9.38
CA LEU A 220 -8.11 -5.68 9.53
C LEU A 220 -7.40 -4.45 10.10
N ILE A 221 -6.49 -4.62 11.05
CA ILE A 221 -5.64 -3.52 11.56
C ILE A 221 -4.75 -2.96 10.44
N VAL A 222 -4.10 -3.82 9.66
CA VAL A 222 -3.33 -3.39 8.48
C VAL A 222 -4.20 -2.59 7.52
N ALA A 223 -5.40 -3.09 7.19
CA ALA A 223 -6.33 -2.39 6.29
C ALA A 223 -6.74 -1.03 6.85
N LEU A 224 -7.17 -0.93 8.10
CA LEU A 224 -7.67 0.31 8.69
C LEU A 224 -6.56 1.36 8.86
N ILE A 225 -5.35 0.97 9.29
CA ILE A 225 -4.21 1.91 9.38
C ILE A 225 -3.81 2.38 7.99
N THR A 226 -3.79 1.51 6.99
CA THR A 226 -3.55 1.89 5.59
C THR A 226 -4.56 2.95 5.14
N LEU A 227 -5.84 2.77 5.45
CA LEU A 227 -6.91 3.70 5.07
C LEU A 227 -6.83 5.05 5.79
N LYS A 228 -6.36 5.07 7.03
CA LYS A 228 -6.15 6.31 7.78
C LYS A 228 -5.24 7.32 7.06
N TYR A 229 -4.36 6.82 6.18
CA TYR A 229 -3.42 7.61 5.39
C TYR A 229 -3.69 7.55 3.88
N THR A 230 -4.89 7.13 3.49
CA THR A 230 -5.32 7.03 2.09
C THR A 230 -6.37 8.10 1.78
N GLN A 231 -6.22 8.81 0.67
CA GLN A 231 -7.20 9.81 0.23
C GLN A 231 -8.60 9.20 0.07
N SER A 232 -9.58 9.80 0.70
CA SER A 232 -10.97 9.32 0.73
C SER A 232 -11.72 9.60 -0.58
N ASN A 233 -12.79 8.83 -0.90
CA ASN A 233 -13.16 7.58 -0.24
C ASN A 233 -12.11 6.52 -0.46
N SER A 234 -11.91 5.66 0.53
CA SER A 234 -10.92 4.60 0.43
C SER A 234 -11.42 3.26 0.98
N VAL A 235 -10.96 2.18 0.35
CA VAL A 235 -11.22 0.78 0.72
C VAL A 235 -9.93 -0.01 0.56
N CYS A 236 -9.65 -0.92 1.49
CA CYS A 236 -8.44 -1.73 1.48
C CYS A 236 -8.76 -3.19 1.72
N TYR A 237 -8.28 -4.05 0.81
CA TYR A 237 -8.24 -5.51 0.99
C TYR A 237 -6.89 -5.90 1.59
N ALA A 238 -6.91 -6.78 2.57
CA ALA A 238 -5.68 -7.22 3.24
C ALA A 238 -5.70 -8.73 3.52
N VAL A 239 -4.55 -9.33 3.46
CA VAL A 239 -4.33 -10.74 3.84
C VAL A 239 -2.88 -10.93 4.25
N ASP A 240 -2.66 -11.79 5.22
CA ASP A 240 -1.32 -12.21 5.65
C ASP A 240 -0.39 -11.03 5.97
N GLY A 241 -0.91 -10.05 6.72
CA GLY A 241 -0.17 -8.87 7.17
C GLY A 241 0.14 -7.84 6.08
N GLN A 242 -0.58 -7.86 4.98
CA GLN A 242 -0.31 -7.07 3.78
C GLN A 242 -1.60 -6.49 3.19
N ALA A 243 -1.60 -5.20 2.88
CA ALA A 243 -2.61 -4.58 2.05
C ALA A 243 -2.40 -5.03 0.59
N ILE A 244 -3.36 -5.74 0.03
CA ILE A 244 -3.26 -6.36 -1.31
C ILE A 244 -4.01 -5.61 -2.40
N GLY A 245 -4.88 -4.68 -2.02
CA GLY A 245 -5.58 -3.81 -2.96
C GLY A 245 -6.09 -2.57 -2.25
N VAL A 246 -5.64 -1.41 -2.67
CA VAL A 246 -6.04 -0.11 -2.12
C VAL A 246 -6.77 0.69 -3.19
N GLY A 247 -8.00 1.06 -2.92
CA GLY A 247 -8.77 2.02 -3.71
C GLY A 247 -8.77 3.36 -3.00
N ALA A 248 -8.38 4.42 -3.69
CA ALA A 248 -8.21 5.76 -3.13
C ALA A 248 -8.92 6.82 -3.97
N GLY A 249 -9.38 7.91 -3.32
CA GLY A 249 -9.83 9.13 -3.97
C GLY A 249 -11.09 8.99 -4.82
N GLN A 250 -11.95 8.02 -4.56
CA GLN A 250 -13.17 7.82 -5.34
C GLN A 250 -14.37 8.53 -4.70
N GLN A 251 -15.23 9.16 -5.52
CA GLN A 251 -16.43 9.81 -5.01
C GLN A 251 -17.54 8.81 -4.64
N SER A 252 -17.55 7.62 -5.26
CA SER A 252 -18.50 6.56 -4.97
C SER A 252 -17.86 5.41 -4.20
N ARG A 253 -18.50 4.96 -3.11
CA ARG A 253 -18.03 3.82 -2.32
C ARG A 253 -17.90 2.55 -3.16
N ILE A 254 -18.88 2.25 -3.99
CA ILE A 254 -18.84 1.04 -4.84
C ILE A 254 -17.70 1.09 -5.88
N HIS A 255 -17.40 2.26 -6.45
CA HIS A 255 -16.26 2.41 -7.35
C HIS A 255 -14.95 2.15 -6.62
N CYS A 256 -14.84 2.62 -5.38
CA CYS A 256 -13.69 2.39 -4.53
C CYS A 256 -13.51 0.89 -4.22
N THR A 257 -14.59 0.22 -3.82
CA THR A 257 -14.59 -1.23 -3.54
C THR A 257 -14.23 -2.06 -4.77
N ARG A 258 -14.72 -1.66 -5.95
CA ARG A 258 -14.37 -2.30 -7.24
C ARG A 258 -12.91 -2.11 -7.58
N LEU A 259 -12.39 -0.89 -7.49
CA LEU A 259 -11.00 -0.57 -7.78
C LEU A 259 -10.05 -1.36 -6.88
N ALA A 260 -10.26 -1.29 -5.56
CA ALA A 260 -9.46 -2.04 -4.60
C ALA A 260 -9.54 -3.56 -4.83
N GLY A 261 -10.75 -4.07 -5.11
CA GLY A 261 -10.96 -5.50 -5.38
C GLY A 261 -10.29 -5.96 -6.67
N THR A 262 -10.30 -5.15 -7.72
CA THR A 262 -9.59 -5.49 -8.98
C THR A 262 -8.07 -5.57 -8.75
N LYS A 263 -7.51 -4.65 -7.95
CA LYS A 263 -6.10 -4.72 -7.57
C LYS A 263 -5.77 -5.95 -6.73
N ALA A 264 -6.63 -6.30 -5.77
CA ALA A 264 -6.50 -7.52 -4.98
C ALA A 264 -6.57 -8.79 -5.84
N ASP A 265 -7.52 -8.86 -6.77
CA ASP A 265 -7.65 -9.96 -7.72
C ASP A 265 -6.37 -10.09 -8.58
N THR A 266 -5.84 -8.98 -9.08
CA THR A 266 -4.58 -8.96 -9.85
C THR A 266 -3.41 -9.46 -9.02
N TRP A 267 -3.32 -9.07 -7.73
CA TRP A 267 -2.27 -9.56 -6.83
C TRP A 267 -2.32 -11.08 -6.66
N PHE A 268 -3.52 -11.67 -6.48
CA PHE A 268 -3.68 -13.13 -6.44
C PHE A 268 -3.31 -13.79 -7.77
N LEU A 269 -3.80 -13.24 -8.88
CA LEU A 269 -3.56 -13.79 -10.23
C LEU A 269 -2.07 -13.77 -10.62
N ARG A 270 -1.29 -12.79 -10.14
CA ARG A 270 0.17 -12.75 -10.33
C ARG A 270 0.89 -13.96 -9.71
N GLN A 271 0.27 -14.65 -8.76
CA GLN A 271 0.79 -15.85 -8.10
C GLN A 271 0.34 -17.15 -8.77
N HIS A 272 -0.50 -17.06 -9.82
CA HIS A 272 -0.91 -18.22 -10.60
C HIS A 272 0.25 -18.74 -11.47
N GLU A 273 0.36 -20.08 -11.62
CA GLU A 273 1.45 -20.73 -12.36
C GLU A 273 1.63 -20.21 -13.78
N LYS A 274 0.53 -19.90 -14.49
CA LYS A 274 0.58 -19.33 -15.85
C LYS A 274 1.32 -18.00 -15.88
N VAL A 275 1.19 -17.17 -14.84
CA VAL A 275 1.87 -15.87 -14.75
C VAL A 275 3.31 -16.05 -14.31
N LEU A 276 3.55 -16.89 -13.29
CA LEU A 276 4.90 -17.16 -12.76
C LEU A 276 5.83 -17.82 -13.81
N ASN A 277 5.27 -18.57 -14.74
CA ASN A 277 6.01 -19.29 -15.76
C ASN A 277 5.98 -18.62 -17.15
N LEU A 278 5.59 -17.35 -17.25
CA LEU A 278 5.65 -16.60 -18.51
C LEU A 278 7.07 -16.63 -19.08
N PRO A 279 7.25 -17.07 -20.35
CA PRO A 279 8.56 -17.28 -20.96
C PRO A 279 9.19 -15.96 -21.42
N PHE A 280 9.47 -15.06 -20.48
CA PHE A 280 10.04 -13.77 -20.79
C PHE A 280 11.41 -13.88 -21.45
N ARG A 281 11.67 -12.98 -22.38
CA ARG A 281 13.01 -12.75 -22.91
C ARG A 281 13.94 -12.26 -21.80
N SER A 282 15.18 -12.70 -21.83
CA SER A 282 16.18 -12.36 -20.79
C SER A 282 16.59 -10.88 -20.78
N ASP A 283 16.40 -10.17 -21.90
CA ASP A 283 16.70 -8.75 -22.06
C ASP A 283 15.58 -7.82 -21.54
N LEU A 284 14.42 -8.37 -21.16
CA LEU A 284 13.29 -7.60 -20.67
C LEU A 284 13.48 -7.20 -19.20
N GLY A 285 13.46 -5.90 -18.93
CA GLY A 285 13.59 -5.34 -17.59
C GLY A 285 12.37 -5.59 -16.70
N ARG A 286 12.51 -5.39 -15.37
CA ARG A 286 11.40 -5.61 -14.41
C ARG A 286 10.18 -4.77 -14.69
N ALA A 287 10.35 -3.48 -14.97
CA ALA A 287 9.24 -2.58 -15.27
C ALA A 287 8.45 -3.01 -16.51
N ASP A 288 9.16 -3.45 -17.56
CA ASP A 288 8.52 -3.96 -18.77
C ASP A 288 7.78 -5.27 -18.49
N ARG A 289 8.37 -6.18 -17.70
CA ARG A 289 7.69 -7.41 -17.28
C ARG A 289 6.42 -7.12 -16.48
N ASP A 290 6.44 -6.11 -15.58
CA ASP A 290 5.24 -5.70 -14.84
C ASP A 290 4.12 -5.23 -15.77
N ASN A 291 4.44 -4.40 -16.77
CA ASN A 291 3.49 -3.95 -17.79
C ASN A 291 2.90 -5.14 -18.60
N VAL A 292 3.77 -6.06 -18.99
CA VAL A 292 3.34 -7.24 -19.77
C VAL A 292 2.47 -8.18 -18.93
N ILE A 293 2.81 -8.38 -17.65
CA ILE A 293 1.97 -9.18 -16.73
C ILE A 293 0.61 -8.52 -16.53
N ASP A 294 0.57 -7.19 -16.37
CA ASP A 294 -0.69 -6.46 -16.25
C ASP A 294 -1.55 -6.64 -17.51
N GLY A 295 -0.97 -6.48 -18.70
CA GLY A 295 -1.67 -6.72 -19.96
C GLY A 295 -2.12 -8.18 -20.15
N TYR A 296 -1.32 -9.14 -19.68
CA TYR A 296 -1.66 -10.57 -19.76
C TYR A 296 -2.85 -10.94 -18.85
N ILE A 297 -2.94 -10.35 -17.66
CA ILE A 297 -4.03 -10.58 -16.70
C ILE A 297 -5.26 -9.76 -17.09
N ASN A 298 -5.11 -8.45 -17.26
CA ASN A 298 -6.22 -7.50 -17.37
C ASN A 298 -6.69 -7.30 -18.84
N LYS A 299 -5.92 -7.78 -19.82
CA LYS A 299 -6.25 -7.66 -21.27
C LYS A 299 -6.60 -6.23 -21.65
N ASN A 300 -5.69 -5.31 -21.31
CA ASN A 300 -5.85 -3.88 -21.55
C ASN A 300 -5.81 -3.54 -23.05
N GLU A 301 -5.06 -2.53 -23.44
CA GLU A 301 -5.07 -1.97 -24.80
C GLU A 301 -4.40 -2.89 -25.83
N GLU A 302 -3.41 -3.71 -25.41
CA GLU A 302 -2.66 -4.59 -26.28
C GLU A 302 -2.82 -6.06 -25.82
N ASP A 303 -3.21 -6.95 -26.73
CA ASP A 303 -3.15 -8.38 -26.47
C ASP A 303 -1.71 -8.87 -26.58
N VAL A 304 -1.03 -9.00 -25.45
CA VAL A 304 0.37 -9.42 -25.37
C VAL A 304 0.61 -10.86 -25.88
N CYS A 305 -0.45 -11.65 -26.06
CA CYS A 305 -0.40 -13.00 -26.63
C CYS A 305 -0.61 -13.03 -28.14
N ALA A 306 -1.03 -11.92 -28.76
CA ALA A 306 -1.34 -11.86 -30.18
C ALA A 306 -0.10 -12.09 -31.05
N ASP A 307 -0.30 -12.68 -32.21
CA ASP A 307 0.78 -12.84 -33.18
C ASP A 307 1.30 -11.49 -33.70
N GLY A 308 2.62 -11.36 -33.85
CA GLY A 308 3.29 -10.08 -34.11
C GLY A 308 3.50 -9.19 -32.88
N ILE A 309 2.92 -9.53 -31.73
CA ILE A 309 3.07 -8.79 -30.45
C ILE A 309 3.90 -9.59 -29.46
N TRP A 310 3.54 -10.87 -29.23
CA TRP A 310 4.19 -11.69 -28.20
C TRP A 310 5.71 -11.80 -28.39
N GLN A 311 6.20 -11.79 -29.64
CA GLN A 311 7.64 -11.87 -29.96
C GLN A 311 8.48 -10.72 -29.36
N ARG A 312 7.83 -9.61 -29.00
CA ARG A 312 8.49 -8.49 -28.33
C ARG A 312 8.88 -8.80 -26.88
N TYR A 313 8.14 -9.71 -26.25
CA TYR A 313 8.20 -9.93 -24.81
C TYR A 313 8.65 -11.33 -24.41
N PHE A 314 8.33 -12.33 -25.23
CA PHE A 314 8.46 -13.74 -24.89
C PHE A 314 9.38 -14.48 -25.87
N THR A 315 9.94 -15.58 -25.38
CA THR A 315 10.75 -16.52 -26.21
C THR A 315 9.87 -17.50 -27.01
N GLU A 316 8.64 -17.71 -26.57
CA GLU A 316 7.60 -18.50 -27.22
C GLU A 316 6.23 -17.91 -26.89
N GLN A 317 5.22 -18.19 -27.73
CA GLN A 317 3.88 -17.65 -27.55
C GLN A 317 3.21 -18.25 -26.31
N PRO A 318 2.87 -17.45 -25.28
CA PRO A 318 2.19 -17.98 -24.11
C PRO A 318 0.72 -18.29 -24.43
N ALA A 319 0.19 -19.33 -23.77
CA ALA A 319 -1.26 -19.59 -23.81
C ALA A 319 -2.00 -18.44 -23.11
N PRO A 320 -3.11 -17.93 -23.66
CA PRO A 320 -3.91 -16.89 -23.00
C PRO A 320 -4.42 -17.32 -21.62
N PHE A 321 -4.46 -16.39 -20.68
CA PHE A 321 -5.11 -16.58 -19.39
C PHE A 321 -6.59 -16.21 -19.55
N THR A 322 -7.47 -17.20 -19.58
CA THR A 322 -8.89 -16.97 -19.88
C THR A 322 -9.65 -16.45 -18.65
N ALA A 323 -10.76 -15.77 -18.89
CA ALA A 323 -11.62 -15.27 -17.81
C ALA A 323 -12.14 -16.40 -16.90
N ASP A 324 -12.45 -17.56 -17.48
CA ASP A 324 -12.93 -18.72 -16.73
C ASP A 324 -11.83 -19.31 -15.83
N GLU A 325 -10.59 -19.41 -16.34
CA GLU A 325 -9.44 -19.86 -15.53
C GLU A 325 -9.15 -18.88 -14.40
N MET A 326 -9.15 -17.57 -14.67
CA MET A 326 -8.97 -16.54 -13.65
C MET A 326 -10.06 -16.62 -12.59
N ARG A 327 -11.33 -16.77 -13.01
CA ARG A 327 -12.45 -16.89 -12.07
C ARG A 327 -12.34 -18.16 -11.23
N ALA A 328 -12.05 -19.30 -11.86
CA ALA A 328 -11.86 -20.57 -11.15
C ALA A 328 -10.77 -20.48 -10.09
N TYR A 329 -9.66 -19.81 -10.38
CA TYR A 329 -8.59 -19.58 -9.40
C TYR A 329 -9.02 -18.65 -8.28
N LEU A 330 -9.64 -17.51 -8.59
CA LEU A 330 -10.11 -16.56 -7.60
C LEU A 330 -11.21 -17.13 -6.69
N ASP A 331 -12.02 -18.07 -7.18
CA ASP A 331 -13.04 -18.77 -6.39
C ASP A 331 -12.44 -19.70 -5.32
N THR A 332 -11.15 -20.04 -5.41
CA THR A 332 -10.44 -20.79 -4.36
C THR A 332 -9.97 -19.91 -3.20
N ILE A 333 -9.99 -18.60 -3.36
CA ILE A 333 -9.50 -17.65 -2.37
C ILE A 333 -10.55 -17.44 -1.28
N ASP A 334 -10.13 -17.50 -0.02
CA ASP A 334 -10.95 -17.25 1.16
C ASP A 334 -10.13 -16.56 2.26
N GLY A 335 -10.81 -16.01 3.26
CA GLY A 335 -10.16 -15.44 4.44
C GLY A 335 -9.58 -14.03 4.26
N VAL A 336 -9.90 -13.34 3.17
CA VAL A 336 -9.44 -11.96 2.93
C VAL A 336 -10.18 -11.01 3.87
N ALA A 337 -9.45 -10.03 4.41
CA ALA A 337 -9.97 -8.93 5.20
C ALA A 337 -10.26 -7.69 4.34
N LEU A 338 -11.30 -6.95 4.66
CA LEU A 338 -11.72 -5.72 4.01
C LEU A 338 -11.94 -4.61 5.03
N GLY A 339 -11.23 -3.49 4.90
CA GLY A 339 -11.47 -2.26 5.63
C GLY A 339 -12.14 -1.20 4.75
N SER A 340 -12.97 -0.36 5.35
CA SER A 340 -13.56 0.82 4.71
C SER A 340 -13.41 2.04 5.62
N ASP A 341 -13.03 3.18 5.06
CA ASP A 341 -12.84 4.44 5.80
C ASP A 341 -14.16 5.09 6.24
N ALA A 342 -15.30 4.65 5.67
CA ALA A 342 -16.65 5.04 6.08
C ALA A 342 -17.62 3.87 5.88
N PHE A 343 -18.90 4.05 6.28
CA PHE A 343 -19.91 3.00 6.15
C PHE A 343 -20.17 2.59 4.69
N PHE A 344 -20.58 1.34 4.49
CA PHE A 344 -21.11 0.88 3.22
C PHE A 344 -22.57 1.32 3.06
N PRO A 345 -22.91 2.12 2.04
CA PRO A 345 -24.28 2.60 1.86
C PRO A 345 -25.23 1.54 1.28
N PHE A 346 -24.66 0.50 0.60
CA PHE A 346 -25.42 -0.54 -0.07
C PHE A 346 -24.70 -1.89 0.00
N PHE A 347 -25.46 -2.97 -0.08
CA PHE A 347 -24.97 -4.35 0.01
C PHE A 347 -24.14 -4.80 -1.22
N ASP A 348 -24.24 -4.11 -2.36
CA ASP A 348 -23.45 -4.39 -3.56
C ASP A 348 -21.93 -4.34 -3.32
N ASN A 349 -21.49 -3.58 -2.32
CA ASN A 349 -20.11 -3.58 -1.84
C ASN A 349 -19.72 -4.95 -1.27
N ILE A 350 -20.63 -5.61 -0.56
CA ILE A 350 -20.41 -6.95 0.01
C ILE A 350 -20.37 -7.99 -1.11
N ASP A 351 -21.30 -7.90 -2.09
CA ASP A 351 -21.28 -8.77 -3.28
C ASP A 351 -19.96 -8.66 -4.05
N ARG A 352 -19.43 -7.43 -4.21
CA ARG A 352 -18.12 -7.24 -4.83
C ARG A 352 -16.99 -7.84 -3.99
N ALA A 353 -17.02 -7.62 -2.69
CA ALA A 353 -16.00 -8.13 -1.77
C ALA A 353 -15.94 -9.66 -1.77
N LYS A 354 -17.09 -10.33 -1.81
CA LYS A 354 -17.18 -11.79 -1.89
C LYS A 354 -16.42 -12.37 -3.08
N LYS A 355 -16.45 -11.72 -4.24
CA LYS A 355 -15.73 -12.16 -5.45
C LYS A 355 -14.21 -12.20 -5.30
N SER A 356 -13.67 -11.47 -4.32
CA SER A 356 -12.23 -11.44 -4.00
C SER A 356 -11.88 -12.21 -2.72
N GLY A 357 -12.73 -13.15 -2.29
CA GLY A 357 -12.46 -14.04 -1.15
C GLY A 357 -12.60 -13.36 0.23
N VAL A 358 -13.27 -12.22 0.33
CA VAL A 358 -13.48 -11.53 1.61
C VAL A 358 -14.34 -12.37 2.55
N LYS A 359 -13.89 -12.48 3.79
CA LYS A 359 -14.57 -13.15 4.89
C LYS A 359 -14.70 -12.28 6.13
N TYR A 360 -13.82 -11.31 6.28
CA TYR A 360 -13.73 -10.44 7.45
C TYR A 360 -13.81 -8.97 7.02
N ILE A 361 -14.66 -8.20 7.70
CA ILE A 361 -14.91 -6.79 7.32
C ILE A 361 -14.82 -5.90 8.56
N ALA A 362 -14.26 -4.70 8.40
CA ALA A 362 -14.33 -3.63 9.38
C ALA A 362 -14.76 -2.33 8.70
N GLN A 363 -15.80 -1.68 9.24
CA GLN A 363 -16.31 -0.40 8.79
C GLN A 363 -16.98 0.33 9.96
N PRO A 364 -17.17 1.66 9.89
CA PRO A 364 -17.73 2.42 11.02
C PRO A 364 -19.14 2.04 11.43
N GLY A 365 -20.01 1.63 10.50
CA GLY A 365 -21.45 1.58 10.71
C GLY A 365 -22.09 2.98 10.68
N GLY A 366 -23.38 3.06 10.96
CA GLY A 366 -24.14 4.31 11.01
C GLY A 366 -24.89 4.67 9.72
N SER A 367 -25.00 3.73 8.78
CA SER A 367 -25.88 3.85 7.62
C SER A 367 -27.33 3.49 8.02
N ILE A 368 -28.30 4.16 7.45
CA ILE A 368 -29.73 3.77 7.57
C ILE A 368 -30.03 2.40 6.94
N ARG A 369 -29.08 1.81 6.23
CA ARG A 369 -29.15 0.52 5.56
C ARG A 369 -28.18 -0.52 6.15
N ASP A 370 -27.70 -0.29 7.36
CA ASP A 370 -26.77 -1.23 8.01
C ASP A 370 -27.36 -2.65 8.13
N ASP A 371 -28.66 -2.76 8.38
CA ASP A 371 -29.39 -4.03 8.43
C ASP A 371 -29.29 -4.83 7.12
N LEU A 372 -29.41 -4.17 5.97
CA LEU A 372 -29.25 -4.80 4.64
C LEU A 372 -27.80 -5.25 4.39
N VAL A 373 -26.84 -4.44 4.80
CA VAL A 373 -25.41 -4.76 4.65
C VAL A 373 -25.02 -5.92 5.56
N ILE A 374 -25.52 -5.93 6.81
CA ILE A 374 -25.33 -7.04 7.76
C ILE A 374 -25.97 -8.33 7.20
N GLY A 375 -27.21 -8.24 6.72
CA GLY A 375 -27.92 -9.39 6.14
C GLY A 375 -27.19 -10.01 4.96
N GLU A 376 -26.55 -9.21 4.12
CA GLU A 376 -25.75 -9.71 3.00
C GLU A 376 -24.45 -10.37 3.49
N CYS A 377 -23.79 -9.83 4.51
CA CYS A 377 -22.66 -10.50 5.16
C CYS A 377 -23.07 -11.85 5.76
N ASP A 378 -24.23 -11.91 6.42
CA ASP A 378 -24.75 -13.15 7.00
C ASP A 378 -25.05 -14.20 5.92
N ARG A 379 -25.59 -13.80 4.77
CA ARG A 379 -25.84 -14.67 3.62
C ARG A 379 -24.55 -15.36 3.14
N PHE A 380 -23.41 -14.69 3.24
CA PHE A 380 -22.10 -15.21 2.84
C PHE A 380 -21.28 -15.81 4.00
N GLY A 381 -21.82 -15.81 5.22
CA GLY A 381 -21.10 -16.30 6.41
C GLY A 381 -19.91 -15.44 6.81
N MET A 382 -19.89 -14.16 6.41
CA MET A 382 -18.84 -13.22 6.76
C MET A 382 -18.98 -12.74 8.21
N ALA A 383 -17.86 -12.34 8.83
CA ALA A 383 -17.85 -11.62 10.10
C ALA A 383 -17.54 -10.15 9.85
N MET A 384 -18.37 -9.24 10.36
CA MET A 384 -18.19 -7.80 10.23
C MET A 384 -18.21 -7.12 11.59
N ALA A 385 -17.17 -6.30 11.85
CA ALA A 385 -17.07 -5.44 13.02
C ALA A 385 -17.42 -3.99 12.65
N PHE A 386 -18.21 -3.33 13.51
CA PHE A 386 -18.44 -1.89 13.48
C PHE A 386 -17.43 -1.20 14.36
N THR A 387 -16.60 -0.35 13.76
CA THR A 387 -15.56 0.39 14.48
C THR A 387 -16.07 1.66 15.15
N GLY A 388 -17.22 2.19 14.72
CA GLY A 388 -17.75 3.47 15.20
C GLY A 388 -16.89 4.68 14.81
N MET A 389 -15.80 4.49 14.09
CA MET A 389 -14.84 5.54 13.75
C MET A 389 -14.65 5.67 12.24
N ARG A 390 -14.99 6.84 11.69
CA ARG A 390 -14.70 7.23 10.32
C ARG A 390 -13.22 7.64 10.18
N LEU A 391 -12.57 7.20 9.11
CA LEU A 391 -11.13 7.41 8.87
C LEU A 391 -10.87 8.31 7.65
N PHE A 392 -11.68 9.32 7.40
CA PHE A 392 -11.48 10.21 6.26
C PHE A 392 -10.12 10.93 6.32
N HIS A 393 -9.48 10.99 5.17
CA HIS A 393 -8.22 11.67 4.94
C HIS A 393 -8.33 12.54 3.68
N HIS A 394 -8.10 13.84 3.84
CA HIS A 394 -8.22 14.85 2.77
C HIS A 394 -7.04 15.81 2.74
#